data_25e2e479e4fd51eff22a88e983410325
#
_entry.id   25e2e479e4fd51eff22a88e983410325
#
_cell.length_a   1.000
_cell.length_b   1.000
_cell.length_c   1.000
_cell.angle_alpha   90.00
_cell.angle_beta   90.00
_cell.angle_gamma   90.00
#
_symmetry.space_group_name_H-M   'P 1'
#
loop_
_entity.id
_entity.type
_entity.pdbx_description
1 polymer ?
#
loop_
_entity_poly.entity_id
_entity_poly.type
_entity_poly.pdbx_seq_one_letter_code
_entity_poly.pdbx_strand_id
1 'polypeptide(L)'
;MAGEQILVVEDNEKNMKLLRDVLQAKGYRTLEAITGGQAVELATGHAPDLVLMDIELPDIDGVEALRLLRADQRTVSIPVLALTAQAMHGDRERFLAAGFDGYVSKPVNIVELVDTVRERCG
;
A
#
# COMPACT_ATOMS: atom_id res chain seq x y z
N MET A 1 4.76 -15.16 -6.70
CA MET A 1 4.51 -15.48 -8.10
C MET A 1 4.25 -14.24 -8.91
N ALA A 2 4.70 -14.22 -10.16
CA ALA A 2 4.48 -13.09 -11.04
C ALA A 2 2.99 -12.98 -11.40
N GLY A 3 2.51 -11.77 -11.59
CA GLY A 3 1.15 -11.50 -12.03
C GLY A 3 0.18 -11.03 -10.97
N GLU A 4 0.57 -11.08 -9.70
CA GLU A 4 -0.27 -10.48 -8.65
C GLU A 4 -0.41 -8.99 -8.91
N GLN A 5 -1.58 -8.46 -8.59
CA GLN A 5 -1.90 -7.05 -8.79
C GLN A 5 -1.74 -6.28 -7.50
N ILE A 6 -0.97 -5.19 -7.56
CA ILE A 6 -0.70 -4.35 -6.40
C ILE A 6 -1.24 -2.95 -6.67
N LEU A 7 -2.08 -2.46 -5.76
CA LEU A 7 -2.54 -1.09 -5.81
C LEU A 7 -1.55 -0.21 -5.04
N VAL A 8 -0.94 0.75 -5.72
CA VAL A 8 0.00 1.69 -5.12
C VAL A 8 -0.71 3.01 -4.93
N VAL A 9 -0.75 3.49 -3.68
CA VAL A 9 -1.41 4.74 -3.33
C VAL A 9 -0.34 5.73 -2.86
N GLU A 10 -0.02 6.69 -3.70
CA GLU A 10 1.06 7.64 -3.47
C GLU A 10 0.80 8.89 -4.31
N ASP A 11 0.80 10.07 -3.70
CA ASP A 11 0.55 11.32 -4.42
C ASP A 11 1.80 11.96 -5.02
N ASN A 12 2.99 11.54 -4.61
CA ASN A 12 4.25 12.04 -5.15
C ASN A 12 4.62 11.25 -6.40
N GLU A 13 4.74 11.96 -7.54
CA GLU A 13 5.03 11.32 -8.83
C GLU A 13 6.34 10.54 -8.86
N LYS A 14 7.37 11.06 -8.22
CA LYS A 14 8.68 10.38 -8.19
C LYS A 14 8.62 9.08 -7.40
N ASN A 15 7.94 9.11 -6.26
CA ASN A 15 7.75 7.91 -5.45
C ASN A 15 6.86 6.90 -6.17
N MET A 16 5.80 7.36 -6.80
CA MET A 16 4.91 6.49 -7.59
C MET A 16 5.69 5.80 -8.70
N LYS A 17 6.51 6.56 -9.44
CA LYS A 17 7.32 5.99 -10.52
C LYS A 17 8.28 4.94 -10.00
N LEU A 18 8.96 5.21 -8.90
CA LEU A 18 9.90 4.26 -8.29
C LEU A 18 9.20 2.97 -7.91
N LEU A 19 8.09 3.08 -7.19
CA LEU A 19 7.34 1.91 -6.72
C LEU A 19 6.82 1.10 -7.90
N ARG A 20 6.21 1.75 -8.87
CA ARG A 20 5.69 1.10 -10.08
C ARG A 20 6.80 0.37 -10.83
N ASP A 21 7.91 1.06 -11.11
CA ASP A 21 8.99 0.49 -11.92
C ASP A 21 9.60 -0.72 -11.23
N VAL A 22 9.84 -0.65 -9.92
CA VAL A 22 10.40 -1.75 -9.15
C VAL A 22 9.44 -2.95 -9.15
N LEU A 23 8.17 -2.72 -8.88
CA LEU A 23 7.19 -3.81 -8.80
C LEU A 23 6.99 -4.46 -10.15
N GLN A 24 6.87 -3.68 -11.22
CA GLN A 24 6.70 -4.23 -12.57
C GLN A 24 7.94 -5.02 -13.02
N ALA A 25 9.14 -4.56 -12.62
CA ALA A 25 10.37 -5.29 -12.93
C ALA A 25 10.41 -6.66 -12.23
N LYS A 26 9.69 -6.82 -11.14
CA LYS A 26 9.59 -8.10 -10.41
C LYS A 26 8.41 -8.96 -10.85
N GLY A 27 7.68 -8.53 -11.89
CA GLY A 27 6.60 -9.31 -12.47
C GLY A 27 5.21 -9.00 -11.93
N TYR A 28 5.08 -8.03 -11.04
CA TYR A 28 3.77 -7.64 -10.50
C TYR A 28 3.06 -6.69 -11.47
N ARG A 29 1.73 -6.76 -11.47
CA ARG A 29 0.89 -5.76 -12.14
C ARG A 29 0.57 -4.66 -11.14
N THR A 30 0.45 -3.42 -11.60
CA THR A 30 0.21 -2.30 -10.72
C THR A 30 -1.03 -1.51 -11.12
N LEU A 31 -1.76 -1.03 -10.10
CA LEU A 31 -2.77 0.00 -10.21
C LEU A 31 -2.25 1.21 -9.45
N GLU A 32 -2.64 2.41 -9.87
CA GLU A 32 -2.13 3.64 -9.27
C GLU A 32 -3.29 4.52 -8.78
N ALA A 33 -3.17 4.97 -7.54
CA ALA A 33 -4.09 5.94 -6.94
C ALA A 33 -3.28 7.06 -6.32
N ILE A 34 -3.76 8.29 -6.44
CA ILE A 34 -3.09 9.46 -5.89
C ILE A 34 -3.84 10.06 -4.70
N THR A 35 -5.02 9.54 -4.40
CA THR A 35 -5.82 9.96 -3.24
C THR A 35 -6.36 8.73 -2.51
N GLY A 36 -6.75 8.91 -1.26
CA GLY A 36 -7.36 7.84 -0.47
C GLY A 36 -8.72 7.42 -1.02
N GLY A 37 -9.53 8.37 -1.49
CA GLY A 37 -10.82 8.05 -2.11
C GLY A 37 -10.67 7.23 -3.38
N GLN A 38 -9.70 7.59 -4.21
CA GLN A 38 -9.37 6.83 -5.42
C GLN A 38 -8.89 5.42 -5.09
N ALA A 39 -8.12 5.28 -4.01
CA ALA A 39 -7.63 3.99 -3.56
C ALA A 39 -8.78 3.06 -3.18
N VAL A 40 -9.74 3.57 -2.41
CA VAL A 40 -10.91 2.78 -2.00
C VAL A 40 -11.72 2.36 -3.23
N GLU A 41 -11.94 3.27 -4.16
CA GLU A 41 -12.68 3.00 -5.39
C GLU A 41 -12.01 1.92 -6.23
N LEU A 42 -10.70 2.04 -6.45
CA LEU A 42 -9.95 1.06 -7.24
C LEU A 42 -9.86 -0.31 -6.56
N ALA A 43 -9.67 -0.32 -5.24
CA ALA A 43 -9.62 -1.57 -4.50
C ALA A 43 -10.96 -2.30 -4.56
N THR A 44 -12.05 -1.57 -4.45
CA THR A 44 -13.39 -2.14 -4.50
C THR A 44 -13.70 -2.70 -5.90
N GLY A 45 -13.29 -1.98 -6.94
CA GLY A 45 -13.58 -2.38 -8.32
C GLY A 45 -12.69 -3.47 -8.87
N HIS A 46 -11.44 -3.55 -8.43
CA HIS A 46 -10.43 -4.45 -9.01
C HIS A 46 -9.98 -5.58 -8.09
N ALA A 47 -10.25 -5.49 -6.80
CA ALA A 47 -9.83 -6.49 -5.80
C ALA A 47 -8.34 -6.87 -5.93
N PRO A 48 -7.43 -5.90 -5.78
CA PRO A 48 -5.99 -6.21 -5.91
C PRO A 48 -5.54 -7.20 -4.83
N ASP A 49 -4.40 -7.82 -5.06
CA ASP A 49 -3.83 -8.79 -4.14
C ASP A 49 -3.15 -8.13 -2.94
N LEU A 50 -2.74 -6.87 -3.09
CA LEU A 50 -2.06 -6.11 -2.05
C LEU A 50 -2.26 -4.62 -2.30
N VAL A 51 -2.31 -3.84 -1.22
CA VAL A 51 -2.33 -2.37 -1.29
C VAL A 51 -1.10 -1.83 -0.58
N LEU A 52 -0.36 -0.94 -1.25
CA LEU A 52 0.68 -0.12 -0.63
C LEU A 52 0.07 1.27 -0.42
N MET A 53 -0.12 1.65 0.83
CA MET A 53 -0.89 2.85 1.18
C MET A 53 -0.02 3.89 1.87
N ASP A 54 0.20 5.03 1.21
CA ASP A 54 0.85 6.16 1.86
C ASP A 54 -0.03 6.66 3.02
N ILE A 55 0.59 6.95 4.14
CA ILE A 55 -0.12 7.48 5.31
C ILE A 55 -0.54 8.93 5.06
N GLU A 56 0.31 9.70 4.36
CA GLU A 56 0.05 11.12 4.10
C GLU A 56 -0.54 11.32 2.71
N LEU A 57 -1.86 11.35 2.62
CA LEU A 57 -2.57 11.55 1.37
C LEU A 57 -3.28 12.91 1.38
N PRO A 58 -3.58 13.48 0.18
CA PRO A 58 -4.10 14.85 0.10
C PRO A 58 -5.57 15.00 0.53
N ASP A 59 -6.38 13.96 0.45
CA ASP A 59 -7.82 14.03 0.78
C ASP A 59 -8.12 13.45 2.16
N ILE A 60 -7.89 12.15 2.33
CA ILE A 60 -8.03 11.46 3.62
C ILE A 60 -6.69 10.79 3.93
N ASP A 61 -6.34 10.64 5.19
CA ASP A 61 -5.09 9.97 5.50
C ASP A 61 -5.18 8.46 5.25
N GLY A 62 -4.02 7.79 5.24
CA GLY A 62 -3.97 6.36 4.95
C GLY A 62 -4.71 5.52 5.98
N VAL A 63 -4.77 5.96 7.24
CA VAL A 63 -5.50 5.25 8.29
C VAL A 63 -7.00 5.27 8.02
N GLU A 64 -7.53 6.42 7.61
CA GLU A 64 -8.94 6.52 7.27
C GLU A 64 -9.28 5.68 6.02
N ALA A 65 -8.41 5.72 5.01
CA ALA A 65 -8.59 4.88 3.82
C ALA A 65 -8.60 3.39 4.21
N LEU A 66 -7.70 2.98 5.08
CA LEU A 66 -7.67 1.61 5.60
C LEU A 66 -8.97 1.24 6.29
N ARG A 67 -9.50 2.15 7.13
CA ARG A 67 -10.76 1.92 7.82
C ARG A 67 -11.90 1.64 6.84
N LEU A 68 -11.95 2.40 5.75
CA LEU A 68 -12.96 2.20 4.71
C LEU A 68 -12.79 0.86 4.01
N LEU A 69 -11.55 0.44 3.73
CA LEU A 69 -11.28 -0.86 3.13
C LEU A 69 -11.71 -2.01 4.05
N ARG A 70 -11.48 -1.88 5.35
CA ARG A 70 -11.85 -2.91 6.33
C ARG A 70 -13.36 -2.98 6.58
N ALA A 71 -14.08 -1.92 6.27
CA ALA A 71 -15.54 -1.87 6.45
C ALA A 71 -16.31 -2.48 5.28
N ASP A 72 -15.65 -2.78 4.16
CA ASP A 72 -16.30 -3.34 2.96
C ASP A 72 -15.90 -4.80 2.78
N GLN A 73 -16.89 -5.68 2.60
CA GLN A 73 -16.65 -7.12 2.45
C GLN A 73 -15.79 -7.46 1.24
N ARG A 74 -15.80 -6.60 0.22
CA ARG A 74 -15.01 -6.82 -1.01
C ARG A 74 -13.53 -6.58 -0.81
N THR A 75 -13.17 -5.80 0.22
CA THR A 75 -11.79 -5.38 0.46
C THR A 75 -11.25 -5.72 1.85
N VAL A 76 -12.10 -6.23 2.73
CA VAL A 76 -11.75 -6.46 4.14
C VAL A 76 -10.54 -7.36 4.34
N SER A 77 -10.32 -8.33 3.45
CA SER A 77 -9.23 -9.30 3.59
C SER A 77 -8.00 -8.96 2.75
N ILE A 78 -8.02 -7.87 1.99
CA ILE A 78 -6.86 -7.48 1.18
C ILE A 78 -5.75 -6.98 2.11
N PRO A 79 -4.52 -7.54 2.03
CA PRO A 79 -3.42 -7.04 2.84
C PRO A 79 -3.07 -5.59 2.46
N VAL A 80 -2.85 -4.75 3.46
CA VAL A 80 -2.50 -3.35 3.26
C VAL A 80 -1.21 -3.05 4.01
N LEU A 81 -0.20 -2.57 3.29
CA LEU A 81 1.07 -2.14 3.87
C LEU A 81 1.10 -0.61 3.90
N ALA A 82 1.52 -0.06 5.03
CA ALA A 82 1.68 1.39 5.16
C ALA A 82 3.00 1.84 4.55
N LEU A 83 2.98 2.94 3.78
CA LEU A 83 4.18 3.64 3.36
C LEU A 83 4.31 4.87 4.25
N THR A 84 5.42 5.01 4.96
CA THR A 84 5.52 6.08 5.95
C THR A 84 6.94 6.60 6.11
N ALA A 85 7.07 7.92 6.23
CA ALA A 85 8.31 8.57 6.64
C ALA A 85 8.46 8.54 8.16
N GLN A 86 7.45 8.07 8.88
CA GLN A 86 7.37 8.09 10.34
C GLN A 86 7.56 6.70 10.95
N ALA A 87 8.47 5.91 10.39
CA ALA A 87 8.75 4.55 10.89
C ALA A 87 9.71 4.60 12.09
N MET A 88 9.40 5.43 13.06
CA MET A 88 10.21 5.56 14.28
C MET A 88 9.70 4.63 15.36
N HIS A 89 10.48 4.56 16.45
CA HIS A 89 10.13 3.72 17.58
C HIS A 89 8.72 4.03 18.10
N GLY A 90 7.87 3.03 18.17
CA GLY A 90 6.47 3.17 18.60
C GLY A 90 5.47 3.31 17.45
N ASP A 91 5.88 3.79 16.28
CA ASP A 91 4.99 3.97 15.15
C ASP A 91 4.57 2.64 14.55
N ARG A 92 5.46 1.65 14.58
CA ARG A 92 5.14 0.31 14.10
C ARG A 92 3.91 -0.27 14.81
N GLU A 93 3.88 -0.21 16.14
CA GLU A 93 2.76 -0.71 16.92
C GLU A 93 1.49 0.05 16.60
N ARG A 94 1.60 1.36 16.40
CA ARG A 94 0.46 2.20 16.07
C ARG A 94 -0.16 1.78 14.72
N PHE A 95 0.66 1.56 13.71
CA PHE A 95 0.16 1.14 12.39
C PHE A 95 -0.44 -0.26 12.43
N LEU A 96 0.20 -1.19 13.11
CA LEU A 96 -0.33 -2.53 13.26
C LEU A 96 -1.64 -2.54 14.04
N ALA A 97 -1.74 -1.73 15.09
CA ALA A 97 -2.96 -1.60 15.88
C ALA A 97 -4.10 -0.96 15.05
N ALA A 98 -3.78 -0.12 14.08
CA ALA A 98 -4.77 0.47 13.18
C ALA A 98 -5.30 -0.52 12.14
N GLY A 99 -4.63 -1.67 11.95
CA GLY A 99 -5.06 -2.70 11.03
C GLY A 99 -4.20 -2.90 9.79
N PHE A 100 -3.08 -2.18 9.67
CA PHE A 100 -2.11 -2.45 8.61
C PHE A 100 -1.42 -3.78 8.85
N ASP A 101 -1.13 -4.49 7.76
CA ASP A 101 -0.46 -5.79 7.84
C ASP A 101 1.06 -5.68 7.96
N GLY A 102 1.59 -4.50 7.72
CA GLY A 102 3.00 -4.21 7.84
C GLY A 102 3.26 -2.79 7.38
N TYR A 103 4.53 -2.41 7.27
CA TYR A 103 4.88 -1.08 6.80
C TYR A 103 6.20 -1.09 6.03
N VAL A 104 6.37 -0.08 5.17
CA VAL A 104 7.62 0.19 4.46
C VAL A 104 8.00 1.64 4.76
N SER A 105 9.22 1.86 5.23
CA SER A 105 9.68 3.21 5.57
C SER A 105 10.13 3.97 4.33
N LYS A 106 9.96 5.29 4.39
CA LYS A 106 10.50 6.20 3.39
C LYS A 106 11.79 6.85 3.93
N PRO A 107 12.81 7.06 3.12
CA PRO A 107 12.89 6.74 1.69
C PRO A 107 12.88 5.24 1.44
N VAL A 108 12.26 4.82 0.35
CA VAL A 108 12.03 3.41 0.06
C VAL A 108 13.35 2.69 -0.23
N ASN A 109 13.59 1.61 0.51
CA ASN A 109 14.67 0.66 0.22
C ASN A 109 14.09 -0.42 -0.68
N ILE A 110 14.66 -0.57 -1.88
CA ILE A 110 14.13 -1.48 -2.90
C ILE A 110 14.10 -2.93 -2.42
N VAL A 111 15.16 -3.39 -1.77
CA VAL A 111 15.25 -4.78 -1.28
C VAL A 111 14.18 -5.03 -0.22
N GLU A 112 14.06 -4.11 0.74
CA GLU A 112 13.06 -4.21 1.80
C GLU A 112 11.64 -4.20 1.23
N LEU A 113 11.36 -3.32 0.26
CA LEU A 113 10.07 -3.25 -0.39
C LEU A 113 9.70 -4.58 -1.05
N VAL A 114 10.62 -5.12 -1.86
CA VAL A 114 10.37 -6.36 -2.59
C VAL A 114 10.17 -7.53 -1.63
N ASP A 115 10.99 -7.62 -0.59
CA ASP A 115 10.88 -8.68 0.40
C ASP A 115 9.54 -8.61 1.14
N THR A 116 9.13 -7.41 1.55
CA THR A 116 7.87 -7.20 2.27
C THR A 116 6.68 -7.54 1.39
N VAL A 117 6.71 -7.15 0.12
CA VAL A 117 5.65 -7.48 -0.83
C VAL A 117 5.56 -8.98 -1.04
N ARG A 118 6.69 -9.66 -1.22
CA ARG A 118 6.72 -11.11 -1.42
C ARG A 118 6.15 -11.88 -0.24
N GLU A 119 6.42 -11.42 0.97
CA GLU A 119 5.88 -12.05 2.18
C GLU A 119 4.35 -12.06 2.18
N ARG A 120 3.72 -11.06 1.55
CA ARG A 120 2.28 -10.91 1.54
C ARG A 120 1.61 -11.48 0.29
N CYS A 121 2.31 -11.48 -0.84
CA CYS A 121 1.77 -11.95 -2.12
C CYS A 121 2.32 -13.31 -2.57
N GLY A 122 3.37 -13.73 -1.92
CA GLY A 122 4.09 -14.93 -2.37
C GLY A 122 5.08 -14.56 -3.43
#